data_99b918f4edb3527cc9bd5ed31488fbde
#
_entry.id   99b918f4edb3527cc9bd5ed31488fbde
#
_cell.length_a   1.000
_cell.length_b   1.000
_cell.length_c   1.000
_cell.angle_alpha   90.00
_cell.angle_beta   90.00
_cell.angle_gamma   90.00
#
_symmetry.space_group_name_H-M   'P 1'
#
loop_
_entity.id
_entity.type
_entity.pdbx_description
1 polymer ?
#
loop_
_entity_poly.entity_id
_entity_poly.type
_entity_poly.pdbx_seq_one_letter_code
_entity_poly.pdbx_strand_id
1 'polypeptide(L)'
;MDNPKSLSVNGKEFNIIKLLGKGKGGYSYLATDSDNNKYTLKQIHHEPCSYYKFGNKIEAELNDYKRLKTIGIKMPEMLDVDIQNERILKEFVDGDTIFDLVLNDRMKNIYLEQMYAMCRFLYPADTNIDYFPTNFIVQNDEIVYIDYECNDYMDEWNFENWGIKYWSKTPEFLQYLEEHK
;
A
#
# COMPACT_ATOMS: atom_id res chain seq x y z
N MET A 1 0.31 3.91 21.79
CA MET A 1 -0.29 5.25 21.54
C MET A 1 -1.73 5.04 21.11
N ASP A 2 -2.66 5.76 21.73
CA ASP A 2 -4.06 5.72 21.32
C ASP A 2 -4.21 6.35 19.93
N ASN A 3 -5.02 5.74 19.06
CA ASN A 3 -5.34 6.32 17.77
C ASN A 3 -6.06 7.68 17.96
N PRO A 4 -5.84 8.68 17.08
CA PRO A 4 -6.64 9.89 17.11
C PRO A 4 -8.12 9.55 16.92
N LYS A 5 -9.01 10.31 17.56
CA LYS A 5 -10.47 10.11 17.39
C LYS A 5 -10.96 10.56 16.02
N SER A 6 -10.41 11.67 15.54
CA SER A 6 -10.73 12.22 14.22
C SER A 6 -9.50 12.93 13.63
N LEU A 7 -9.49 13.07 12.31
CA LEU A 7 -8.51 13.85 11.54
C LEU A 7 -9.24 14.62 10.45
N SER A 8 -8.78 15.84 10.17
CA SER A 8 -9.32 16.63 9.06
C SER A 8 -8.45 16.53 7.81
N VAL A 9 -9.07 16.63 6.64
CA VAL A 9 -8.40 16.79 5.34
C VAL A 9 -9.03 18.00 4.66
N ASN A 10 -8.24 19.05 4.44
CA ASN A 10 -8.69 20.33 3.87
C ASN A 10 -9.97 20.87 4.53
N GLY A 11 -10.05 20.79 5.86
CA GLY A 11 -11.19 21.28 6.64
C GLY A 11 -12.38 20.33 6.76
N LYS A 12 -12.40 19.21 6.03
CA LYS A 12 -13.40 18.15 6.19
C LYS A 12 -12.95 17.17 7.27
N GLU A 13 -13.80 16.88 8.26
CA GLU A 13 -13.48 15.99 9.36
C GLU A 13 -13.86 14.53 9.05
N PHE A 14 -12.99 13.61 9.47
CA PHE A 14 -13.17 12.17 9.32
C PHE A 14 -12.99 11.49 10.69
N ASN A 15 -13.91 10.61 11.05
CA ASN A 15 -13.80 9.78 12.25
C ASN A 15 -12.83 8.63 11.98
N ILE A 16 -11.88 8.42 12.87
CA ILE A 16 -10.92 7.31 12.78
C ILE A 16 -11.52 6.07 13.44
N ILE A 17 -11.66 5.01 12.67
CA ILE A 17 -12.23 3.74 13.12
C ILE A 17 -11.13 2.83 13.67
N LYS A 18 -10.05 2.65 12.90
CA LYS A 18 -8.91 1.83 13.32
C LYS A 18 -7.65 2.15 12.50
N LEU A 19 -6.50 1.82 13.07
CA LEU A 19 -5.24 1.77 12.34
C LEU A 19 -5.25 0.56 11.40
N LEU A 20 -4.95 0.77 10.12
CA LEU A 20 -4.77 -0.28 9.12
C LEU A 20 -3.32 -0.73 9.03
N GLY A 21 -2.38 0.20 9.18
CA GLY A 21 -0.96 -0.08 9.14
C GLY A 21 -0.10 1.13 9.43
N LYS A 22 1.15 0.85 9.80
CA LYS A 22 2.21 1.82 9.97
C LYS A 22 3.35 1.44 9.02
N GLY A 23 3.67 2.32 8.10
CA GLY A 23 4.83 2.20 7.22
C GLY A 23 5.89 3.26 7.53
N LYS A 24 7.01 3.21 6.79
CA LYS A 24 8.08 4.22 6.88
C LYS A 24 7.62 5.63 6.46
N GLY A 25 6.56 5.73 5.66
CA GLY A 25 6.01 7.00 5.18
C GLY A 25 4.92 7.59 6.05
N GLY A 26 4.17 6.78 6.80
CA GLY A 26 3.00 7.28 7.55
C GLY A 26 2.18 6.20 8.23
N TYR A 27 1.11 6.67 8.86
CA TYR A 27 0.05 5.86 9.44
C TYR A 27 -1.14 5.83 8.50
N SER A 28 -1.66 4.66 8.17
CA SER A 28 -2.88 4.50 7.38
C SER A 28 -4.04 4.08 8.27
N TYR A 29 -5.14 4.82 8.23
CA TYR A 29 -6.33 4.60 9.03
C TYR A 29 -7.53 4.28 8.16
N LEU A 30 -8.41 3.38 8.64
CA LEU A 30 -9.79 3.34 8.19
C LEU A 30 -10.51 4.52 8.81
N ALA A 31 -11.10 5.37 7.98
CA ALA A 31 -11.82 6.55 8.39
C ALA A 31 -13.21 6.60 7.75
N THR A 32 -14.14 7.33 8.40
CA THR A 32 -15.48 7.56 7.87
C THR A 32 -15.82 9.04 7.87
N ASP A 33 -16.60 9.46 6.89
CA ASP A 33 -17.24 10.79 6.91
C ASP A 33 -18.55 10.79 7.71
N SER A 34 -19.27 11.92 7.72
CA SER A 34 -20.56 12.08 8.41
C SER A 34 -21.67 11.14 7.90
N ASP A 35 -21.55 10.66 6.68
CA ASP A 35 -22.50 9.75 6.04
C ASP A 35 -22.09 8.27 6.18
N ASN A 36 -21.05 8.00 6.99
CA ASN A 36 -20.45 6.67 7.21
C ASN A 36 -19.83 6.04 5.96
N ASN A 37 -19.48 6.83 4.95
CA ASN A 37 -18.69 6.34 3.84
C ASN A 37 -17.26 6.06 4.31
N LYS A 38 -16.69 4.96 3.84
CA LYS A 38 -15.37 4.49 4.26
C LYS A 38 -14.27 5.03 3.34
N TYR A 39 -13.16 5.40 3.97
CA TYR A 39 -11.96 5.90 3.30
C TYR A 39 -10.70 5.32 3.95
N THR A 40 -9.60 5.35 3.24
CA THR A 40 -8.26 5.24 3.83
C THR A 40 -7.69 6.64 3.96
N LEU A 41 -7.36 7.04 5.20
CA LEU A 41 -6.70 8.30 5.49
C LEU A 41 -5.26 8.02 5.93
N LYS A 42 -4.29 8.52 5.16
CA LYS A 42 -2.87 8.41 5.49
C LYS A 42 -2.38 9.71 6.11
N GLN A 43 -1.82 9.61 7.31
CA GLN A 43 -1.08 10.68 7.98
C GLN A 43 0.41 10.43 7.79
N ILE A 44 1.10 11.32 7.10
CA ILE A 44 2.56 11.29 7.01
C ILE A 44 3.15 11.51 8.39
N HIS A 45 4.22 10.81 8.72
CA HIS A 45 5.02 11.04 9.92
C HIS A 45 6.48 11.31 9.57
N HIS A 46 7.21 11.97 10.47
CA HIS A 46 8.62 12.29 10.34
C HIS A 46 9.47 11.54 11.37
N GLU A 47 9.01 10.37 11.81
CA GLU A 47 9.78 9.52 12.71
C GLU A 47 11.10 9.10 12.05
N PRO A 48 12.22 9.10 12.80
CA PRO A 48 13.52 8.71 12.26
C PRO A 48 13.50 7.30 11.69
N CYS A 49 14.09 7.14 10.50
CA CYS A 49 14.32 5.84 9.89
C CYS A 49 15.82 5.69 9.63
N SER A 50 16.44 4.64 10.16
CA SER A 50 17.89 4.44 10.12
C SER A 50 18.43 4.14 8.71
N TYR A 51 17.60 3.68 7.80
CA TYR A 51 17.98 3.21 6.48
C TYR A 51 17.43 4.07 5.32
N TYR A 52 16.68 5.14 5.61
CA TYR A 52 16.12 6.00 4.57
C TYR A 52 16.06 7.46 5.00
N LYS A 53 16.57 8.35 4.14
CA LYS A 53 16.41 9.81 4.30
C LYS A 53 15.30 10.27 3.35
N PHE A 54 14.21 10.72 3.92
CA PHE A 54 13.10 11.28 3.15
C PHE A 54 13.36 12.77 2.87
N GLY A 55 13.13 13.18 1.61
CA GLY A 55 12.88 14.56 1.26
C GLY A 55 11.44 14.97 1.62
N ASN A 56 10.72 15.58 0.68
CA ASN A 56 9.30 15.88 0.82
C ASN A 56 8.47 14.61 0.58
N LYS A 57 8.02 13.95 1.66
CA LYS A 57 7.29 12.68 1.60
C LYS A 57 5.97 12.77 0.85
N ILE A 58 5.21 13.86 1.05
CA ILE A 58 3.91 13.99 0.40
C ILE A 58 4.07 14.23 -1.10
N GLU A 59 5.07 15.01 -1.50
CA GLU A 59 5.39 15.23 -2.91
C GLU A 59 5.86 13.93 -3.58
N ALA A 60 6.69 13.15 -2.90
CA ALA A 60 7.14 11.84 -3.39
C ALA A 60 5.94 10.91 -3.64
N GLU A 61 5.01 10.82 -2.70
CA GLU A 61 3.83 9.98 -2.82
C GLU A 61 2.87 10.45 -3.94
N LEU A 62 2.75 11.76 -4.13
CA LEU A 62 1.99 12.32 -5.25
C LEU A 62 2.61 11.98 -6.61
N ASN A 63 3.94 12.05 -6.72
CA ASN A 63 4.67 11.72 -7.95
C ASN A 63 4.58 10.23 -8.26
N ASP A 64 4.75 9.38 -7.26
CA ASP A 64 4.62 7.93 -7.39
C ASP A 64 3.20 7.53 -7.83
N TYR A 65 2.17 8.11 -7.21
CA TYR A 65 0.78 7.90 -7.62
C TYR A 65 0.55 8.27 -9.09
N LYS A 66 1.03 9.43 -9.54
CA LYS A 66 0.91 9.86 -10.94
C LYS A 66 1.62 8.91 -11.90
N ARG A 67 2.83 8.47 -11.52
CA ARG A 67 3.63 7.52 -12.31
C ARG A 67 2.89 6.21 -12.48
N LEU A 68 2.42 5.61 -11.39
CA LEU A 68 1.71 4.33 -11.43
C LEU A 68 0.35 4.42 -12.12
N LYS A 69 -0.36 5.53 -11.96
CA LYS A 69 -1.63 5.77 -12.67
C LYS A 69 -1.42 5.87 -14.18
N THR A 70 -0.35 6.54 -14.61
CA THR A 70 0.03 6.63 -16.03
C THR A 70 0.39 5.27 -16.61
N ILE A 71 1.06 4.42 -15.85
CA ILE A 71 1.39 3.03 -16.24
C ILE A 71 0.12 2.17 -16.35
N GLY A 72 -0.94 2.50 -15.62
CA GLY A 72 -2.20 1.78 -15.62
C GLY A 72 -2.31 0.73 -14.51
N ILE A 73 -1.62 0.94 -13.39
CA ILE A 73 -1.69 0.05 -12.23
C ILE A 73 -3.02 0.26 -11.48
N LYS A 74 -3.70 -0.84 -11.15
CA LYS A 74 -4.93 -0.80 -10.36
C LYS A 74 -4.61 -0.45 -8.91
N MET A 75 -5.08 0.72 -8.49
CA MET A 75 -4.85 1.31 -7.16
C MET A 75 -6.13 1.99 -6.67
N PRO A 76 -6.28 2.22 -5.34
CA PRO A 76 -7.30 3.13 -4.84
C PRO A 76 -7.08 4.54 -5.41
N GLU A 77 -8.15 5.22 -5.81
CA GLU A 77 -8.07 6.61 -6.23
C GLU A 77 -7.63 7.50 -5.07
N MET A 78 -6.73 8.44 -5.37
CA MET A 78 -6.39 9.53 -4.46
C MET A 78 -7.49 10.59 -4.56
N LEU A 79 -8.26 10.77 -3.49
CA LEU A 79 -9.46 11.60 -3.48
C LEU A 79 -9.17 13.03 -3.06
N ASP A 80 -8.27 13.22 -2.10
CA ASP A 80 -7.90 14.55 -1.60
C ASP A 80 -6.51 14.54 -0.96
N VAL A 81 -5.85 15.69 -0.96
CA VAL A 81 -4.50 15.85 -0.41
C VAL A 81 -4.43 17.16 0.37
N ASP A 82 -4.21 17.05 1.67
CA ASP A 82 -3.97 18.15 2.58
C ASP A 82 -2.44 18.33 2.76
N ILE A 83 -1.88 19.22 1.96
CA ILE A 83 -0.44 19.50 1.96
C ILE A 83 0.01 20.07 3.31
N GLN A 84 -0.80 20.94 3.91
CA GLN A 84 -0.43 21.62 5.16
C GLN A 84 -0.34 20.65 6.34
N ASN A 85 -1.29 19.70 6.41
CA ASN A 85 -1.33 18.70 7.47
C ASN A 85 -0.66 17.39 7.08
N GLU A 86 -0.10 17.30 5.86
CA GLU A 86 0.54 16.11 5.29
C GLU A 86 -0.36 14.87 5.39
N ARG A 87 -1.59 15.00 4.87
CA ARG A 87 -2.59 13.92 4.84
C ARG A 87 -3.06 13.63 3.44
N ILE A 88 -3.32 12.35 3.19
CA ILE A 88 -3.85 11.88 1.91
C ILE A 88 -5.11 11.07 2.18
N LEU A 89 -6.20 11.42 1.49
CA LEU A 89 -7.45 10.68 1.50
C LEU A 89 -7.52 9.82 0.25
N LYS A 90 -7.78 8.52 0.43
CA LYS A 90 -7.89 7.54 -0.66
C LYS A 90 -9.18 6.75 -0.54
N GLU A 91 -9.62 6.16 -1.64
CA GLU A 91 -10.65 5.10 -1.60
C GLU A 91 -10.23 4.01 -0.61
N PHE A 92 -11.21 3.49 0.12
CA PHE A 92 -11.00 2.31 0.94
C PHE A 92 -11.21 1.05 0.10
N VAL A 93 -10.18 0.20 0.05
CA VAL A 93 -10.24 -1.11 -0.60
C VAL A 93 -10.56 -2.15 0.47
N ASP A 94 -11.73 -2.77 0.37
CA ASP A 94 -12.17 -3.80 1.31
C ASP A 94 -11.84 -5.20 0.77
N GLY A 95 -11.22 -6.02 1.60
CA GLY A 95 -10.81 -7.38 1.26
C GLY A 95 -9.65 -7.88 2.10
N ASP A 96 -9.26 -9.11 1.86
CA ASP A 96 -8.07 -9.70 2.49
C ASP A 96 -6.80 -9.28 1.73
N THR A 97 -5.72 -9.10 2.45
CA THR A 97 -4.40 -8.92 1.83
C THR A 97 -3.91 -10.24 1.23
N ILE A 98 -3.04 -10.16 0.24
CA ILE A 98 -2.33 -11.37 -0.26
C ILE A 98 -1.59 -12.06 0.88
N PHE A 99 -1.03 -11.29 1.83
CA PHE A 99 -0.39 -11.85 3.02
C PHE A 99 -1.34 -12.72 3.84
N ASP A 100 -2.57 -12.25 4.11
CA ASP A 100 -3.60 -13.00 4.83
C ASP A 100 -4.03 -14.25 4.07
N LEU A 101 -4.12 -14.16 2.74
CA LEU A 101 -4.46 -15.30 1.89
C LEU A 101 -3.38 -16.38 1.90
N VAL A 102 -2.10 -15.99 1.87
CA VAL A 102 -0.97 -16.93 2.01
C VAL A 102 -0.99 -17.56 3.39
N LEU A 103 -1.12 -16.75 4.44
CA LEU A 103 -1.12 -17.21 5.83
C LEU A 103 -2.20 -18.27 6.08
N ASN A 104 -3.39 -18.07 5.54
CA ASN A 104 -4.57 -18.90 5.75
C ASN A 104 -4.81 -19.96 4.65
N ASP A 105 -3.83 -20.25 3.81
CA ASP A 105 -3.91 -21.23 2.71
C ASP A 105 -5.08 -20.98 1.74
N ARG A 106 -5.39 -19.69 1.48
CA ARG A 106 -6.48 -19.26 0.58
C ARG A 106 -6.00 -18.62 -0.73
N MET A 107 -4.71 -18.74 -1.04
CA MET A 107 -4.16 -18.24 -2.31
C MET A 107 -4.77 -18.97 -3.50
N LYS A 108 -5.02 -18.20 -4.57
CA LYS A 108 -5.47 -18.73 -5.87
C LYS A 108 -4.43 -18.37 -6.94
N ASN A 109 -4.24 -19.26 -7.92
CA ASN A 109 -3.30 -19.00 -9.02
C ASN A 109 -3.63 -17.73 -9.81
N ILE A 110 -4.91 -17.39 -9.93
CA ILE A 110 -5.35 -16.17 -10.62
C ILE A 110 -4.71 -14.90 -10.05
N TYR A 111 -4.38 -14.85 -8.77
CA TYR A 111 -3.73 -13.67 -8.17
C TYR A 111 -2.26 -13.55 -8.61
N LEU A 112 -1.56 -14.67 -8.74
CA LEU A 112 -0.21 -14.69 -9.32
C LEU A 112 -0.23 -14.29 -10.80
N GLU A 113 -1.19 -14.79 -11.56
CA GLU A 113 -1.36 -14.42 -12.97
C GLU A 113 -1.61 -12.92 -13.13
N GLN A 114 -2.43 -12.33 -12.26
CA GLN A 114 -2.67 -10.88 -12.23
C GLN A 114 -1.41 -10.10 -11.83
N MET A 115 -0.60 -10.61 -10.89
CA MET A 115 0.66 -9.97 -10.54
C MET A 115 1.65 -9.98 -11.71
N TYR A 116 1.80 -11.09 -12.40
CA TYR A 116 2.61 -11.15 -13.62
C TYR A 116 2.07 -10.24 -14.74
N ALA A 117 0.74 -10.13 -14.86
CA ALA A 117 0.13 -9.17 -15.78
C ALA A 117 0.50 -7.73 -15.41
N MET A 118 0.50 -7.38 -14.12
CA MET A 118 0.91 -6.07 -13.63
C MET A 118 2.39 -5.80 -13.93
N CYS A 119 3.27 -6.78 -13.75
CA CYS A 119 4.69 -6.68 -14.10
C CYS A 119 4.92 -6.36 -15.58
N ARG A 120 4.07 -6.89 -16.48
CA ARG A 120 4.16 -6.59 -17.92
C ARG A 120 3.87 -5.12 -18.27
N PHE A 121 3.22 -4.37 -17.39
CA PHE A 121 3.07 -2.92 -17.52
C PHE A 121 4.20 -2.17 -16.82
N LEU A 122 4.66 -2.65 -15.67
CA LEU A 122 5.68 -1.99 -14.85
C LEU A 122 7.08 -2.04 -15.50
N TYR A 123 7.53 -3.20 -15.93
CA TYR A 123 8.91 -3.38 -16.40
C TYR A 123 9.25 -2.59 -17.67
N PRO A 124 8.39 -2.54 -18.71
CA PRO A 124 8.65 -1.69 -19.86
C PRO A 124 8.66 -0.19 -19.53
N ALA A 125 8.05 0.20 -18.41
CA ALA A 125 8.06 1.56 -17.88
C ALA A 125 9.21 1.82 -16.90
N ASP A 126 10.23 0.94 -16.88
CA ASP A 126 11.39 1.04 -15.99
C ASP A 126 11.01 1.19 -14.51
N THR A 127 10.01 0.43 -14.05
CA THR A 127 9.40 0.63 -12.73
C THR A 127 9.30 -0.68 -11.94
N ASN A 128 9.69 -0.63 -10.68
CA ASN A 128 9.32 -1.60 -9.65
C ASN A 128 8.36 -0.95 -8.63
N ILE A 129 7.52 -1.78 -8.02
CA ILE A 129 6.71 -1.43 -6.84
C ILE A 129 7.18 -2.26 -5.64
N ASP A 130 6.65 -2.00 -4.46
CA ASP A 130 6.89 -2.85 -3.30
C ASP A 130 5.99 -4.10 -3.39
N TYR A 131 6.57 -5.20 -3.84
CA TYR A 131 5.88 -6.48 -4.05
C TYR A 131 5.54 -7.25 -2.77
N PHE A 132 5.79 -6.68 -1.60
CA PHE A 132 5.47 -7.36 -0.35
C PHE A 132 3.95 -7.57 -0.23
N PRO A 133 3.47 -8.77 0.14
CA PRO A 133 2.06 -9.14 -0.01
C PRO A 133 1.07 -8.38 0.87
N THR A 134 1.51 -7.63 1.89
CA THR A 134 0.63 -6.72 2.64
C THR A 134 0.19 -5.49 1.85
N ASN A 135 0.89 -5.20 0.74
CA ASN A 135 0.60 -4.05 -0.13
C ASN A 135 -0.46 -4.34 -1.21
N PHE A 136 -1.02 -5.54 -1.21
CA PHE A 136 -2.04 -5.96 -2.19
C PHE A 136 -3.26 -6.49 -1.47
N ILE A 137 -4.44 -5.95 -1.82
CA ILE A 137 -5.73 -6.44 -1.35
C ILE A 137 -6.47 -7.10 -2.51
N VAL A 138 -7.14 -8.21 -2.24
CA VAL A 138 -8.04 -8.84 -3.19
C VAL A 138 -9.45 -8.32 -2.96
N GLN A 139 -9.99 -7.63 -3.96
CA GLN A 139 -11.36 -7.14 -3.99
C GLN A 139 -12.04 -7.65 -5.25
N ASN A 140 -13.14 -8.39 -5.09
CA ASN A 140 -13.89 -9.01 -6.22
C ASN A 140 -13.01 -9.89 -7.13
N ASP A 141 -12.15 -10.72 -6.52
CA ASP A 141 -11.16 -11.58 -7.22
C ASP A 141 -10.11 -10.80 -8.05
N GLU A 142 -9.96 -9.51 -7.84
CA GLU A 142 -8.92 -8.70 -8.45
C GLU A 142 -7.94 -8.16 -7.41
N ILE A 143 -6.64 -8.20 -7.72
CA ILE A 143 -5.62 -7.60 -6.86
C ILE A 143 -5.55 -6.09 -7.08
N VAL A 144 -5.48 -5.35 -5.97
CA VAL A 144 -5.34 -3.90 -5.95
C VAL A 144 -4.09 -3.54 -5.16
N TYR A 145 -3.18 -2.78 -5.76
CA TYR A 145 -1.98 -2.25 -5.09
C TYR A 145 -2.36 -1.03 -4.25
N ILE A 146 -2.32 -1.16 -2.94
CA ILE A 146 -2.82 -0.14 -1.99
C ILE A 146 -1.79 0.87 -1.52
N ASP A 147 -0.50 0.61 -1.76
CA ASP A 147 0.57 1.57 -1.57
C ASP A 147 0.88 2.27 -2.90
N TYR A 148 1.39 3.51 -2.85
CA TYR A 148 1.78 4.24 -4.06
C TYR A 148 3.28 4.21 -4.30
N GLU A 149 4.06 3.62 -3.39
CA GLU A 149 5.52 3.58 -3.52
C GLU A 149 5.96 2.87 -4.79
N CYS A 150 6.79 3.54 -5.59
CA CYS A 150 7.47 2.92 -6.72
C CYS A 150 8.89 3.45 -6.86
N ASN A 151 9.72 2.68 -7.54
CA ASN A 151 11.14 2.98 -7.77
C ASN A 151 11.50 2.61 -9.21
N ASP A 152 12.66 3.05 -9.67
CA ASP A 152 13.21 2.60 -10.92
C ASP A 152 13.49 1.10 -10.89
N TYR A 153 13.35 0.45 -12.03
CA TYR A 153 13.49 -0.99 -12.14
C TYR A 153 14.89 -1.45 -11.75
N MET A 154 14.94 -2.49 -10.94
CA MET A 154 16.17 -3.23 -10.60
C MET A 154 15.83 -4.72 -10.55
N ASP A 155 16.63 -5.55 -11.24
CA ASP A 155 16.43 -7.00 -11.31
C ASP A 155 16.34 -7.66 -9.93
N GLU A 156 17.17 -7.25 -8.98
CA GLU A 156 17.22 -7.83 -7.64
C GLU A 156 15.94 -7.61 -6.83
N TRP A 157 15.18 -6.57 -7.14
CA TRP A 157 13.95 -6.18 -6.45
C TRP A 157 12.68 -6.38 -7.28
N ASN A 158 12.79 -7.06 -8.41
CA ASN A 158 11.63 -7.40 -9.22
C ASN A 158 10.78 -8.51 -8.55
N PHE A 159 9.61 -8.77 -9.12
CA PHE A 159 8.70 -9.76 -8.54
C PHE A 159 9.29 -11.17 -8.55
N GLU A 160 9.92 -11.59 -9.66
CA GLU A 160 10.45 -12.93 -9.87
C GLU A 160 11.65 -13.26 -8.95
N ASN A 161 12.50 -12.27 -8.67
CA ASN A 161 13.70 -12.46 -7.85
C ASN A 161 13.46 -12.19 -6.36
N TRP A 162 12.55 -11.27 -6.03
CA TRP A 162 12.30 -10.88 -4.65
C TRP A 162 10.86 -11.11 -4.20
N GLY A 163 9.87 -10.51 -4.87
CA GLY A 163 8.49 -10.47 -4.41
C GLY A 163 7.87 -11.85 -4.22
N ILE A 164 8.08 -12.74 -5.19
CA ILE A 164 7.49 -14.10 -5.21
C ILE A 164 7.83 -14.93 -3.96
N LYS A 165 8.96 -14.64 -3.30
CA LYS A 165 9.38 -15.31 -2.07
C LYS A 165 8.36 -15.20 -0.94
N TYR A 166 7.51 -14.18 -0.98
CA TYR A 166 6.51 -13.89 0.05
C TYR A 166 5.06 -14.17 -0.39
N TRP A 167 4.84 -14.64 -1.63
CA TRP A 167 3.51 -14.92 -2.16
C TRP A 167 3.07 -16.38 -2.01
N SER A 168 3.82 -17.16 -1.29
CA SER A 168 3.48 -18.50 -0.83
C SER A 168 4.23 -18.81 0.48
N LYS A 169 3.92 -19.93 1.12
CA LYS A 169 4.59 -20.37 2.38
C LYS A 169 5.99 -20.90 2.09
N THR A 170 6.86 -20.05 1.57
CA THR A 170 8.29 -20.32 1.40
C THR A 170 9.05 -20.26 2.72
N PRO A 171 10.31 -20.72 2.79
CA PRO A 171 11.15 -20.51 3.97
C PRO A 171 11.26 -19.03 4.37
N GLU A 172 11.38 -18.11 3.39
CA GLU A 172 11.47 -16.67 3.63
C GLU A 172 10.18 -16.11 4.25
N PHE A 173 9.02 -16.53 3.75
CA PHE A 173 7.73 -16.13 4.34
C PHE A 173 7.59 -16.64 5.78
N LEU A 174 7.94 -17.90 6.03
CA LEU A 174 7.86 -18.50 7.37
C LEU A 174 8.85 -17.84 8.35
N GLN A 175 10.06 -17.53 7.89
CA GLN A 175 11.04 -16.78 8.69
C GLN A 175 10.50 -15.38 9.04
N TYR A 176 9.92 -14.67 8.07
CA TYR A 176 9.29 -13.36 8.32
C TYR A 176 8.22 -13.44 9.41
N LEU A 177 7.37 -14.48 9.38
CA LEU A 177 6.35 -14.69 10.42
C LEU A 177 6.95 -14.90 11.81
N GLU A 178 8.06 -15.60 11.92
CA GLU A 178 8.74 -15.86 13.20
C GLU A 178 9.36 -14.60 13.79
N GLU A 179 9.93 -13.74 12.93
CA GLU A 179 10.58 -12.49 13.34
C GLU A 179 9.58 -11.38 13.75
N HIS A 180 8.30 -11.53 13.38
CA HIS A 180 7.25 -10.50 13.59
C HIS A 180 6.08 -11.02 14.47
N LYS A 181 6.31 -12.08 15.25
CA LYS A 181 5.33 -12.63 16.23
C LYS A 181 5.16 -11.75 17.45
#